data_43951c07affdc45127ea77ca04694004
#
_entry.id   43951c07affdc45127ea77ca04694004
#
_cell.length_a   1.000
_cell.length_b   1.000
_cell.length_c   1.000
_cell.angle_alpha   90.00
_cell.angle_beta   90.00
_cell.angle_gamma   90.00
#
_symmetry.space_group_name_H-M   'P 1'
#
loop_
_entity.id
_entity.type
_entity.pdbx_description
1 polymer ?
#
loop_
_entity_poly.entity_id
_entity_poly.type
_entity_poly.pdbx_seq_one_letter_code
_entity_poly.pdbx_strand_id
1 'polypeptide(L)'
;MATKTQDSKYSRLKIKASTTDKIGSKLLYQYLVEKAKAEGISGATVFRGIMGYGTSSKIHSSRFWELTEKLPVVIELVDTTDKLEKFFKEIEEELLSMPKGCLVTMEPTEILLQKKGK
;
A
#
# COMPACT_ATOMS: atom_id res chain seq x y z
N MET A 1 -7.77 15.81 -24.03
CA MET A 1 -6.46 16.35 -23.76
C MET A 1 -6.17 16.41 -22.27
N ALA A 2 -5.03 15.97 -21.92
CA ALA A 2 -4.66 16.03 -20.52
C ALA A 2 -4.31 17.44 -20.14
N THR A 3 -4.93 17.92 -19.11
CA THR A 3 -4.64 19.24 -18.60
C THR A 3 -3.89 19.10 -17.32
N LYS A 4 -2.84 19.82 -17.21
CA LYS A 4 -2.17 19.91 -15.96
C LYS A 4 -3.04 20.68 -14.99
N THR A 5 -3.39 20.07 -13.89
CA THR A 5 -4.25 20.73 -12.93
C THR A 5 -3.44 21.14 -11.72
N GLN A 6 -3.85 22.25 -11.12
CA GLN A 6 -3.25 22.70 -9.89
C GLN A 6 -3.51 21.68 -8.78
N ASP A 7 -4.75 21.23 -8.74
CA ASP A 7 -5.10 20.19 -7.80
C ASP A 7 -4.86 18.87 -8.46
N SER A 8 -3.99 18.11 -7.89
CA SER A 8 -3.71 16.79 -8.43
C SER A 8 -4.98 15.97 -8.36
N LYS A 9 -5.41 15.47 -9.50
CA LYS A 9 -6.51 14.54 -9.55
C LYS A 9 -6.08 13.15 -9.13
N TYR A 10 -4.79 12.89 -9.18
CA TYR A 10 -4.24 11.57 -8.91
C TYR A 10 -3.38 11.62 -7.66
N SER A 11 -3.36 10.53 -6.97
CA SER A 11 -2.55 10.42 -5.76
C SER A 11 -1.90 9.06 -5.70
N ARG A 12 -1.02 8.92 -4.75
CA ARG A 12 -0.36 7.68 -4.44
C ARG A 12 -0.67 7.37 -2.99
N LEU A 13 -1.30 6.24 -2.76
CA LEU A 13 -1.63 5.77 -1.43
C LEU A 13 -0.60 4.71 -1.06
N LYS A 14 0.06 4.89 0.06
CA LYS A 14 1.05 3.94 0.53
C LYS A 14 0.63 3.40 1.89
N ILE A 15 0.64 2.08 2.00
CA ILE A 15 0.32 1.42 3.25
C ILE A 15 1.56 0.65 3.66
N LYS A 16 2.17 1.06 4.77
CA LYS A 16 3.37 0.41 5.28
C LYS A 16 2.98 -0.50 6.42
N ALA A 17 3.43 -1.74 6.33
CA ALA A 17 3.08 -2.76 7.31
C ALA A 17 4.20 -3.79 7.34
N SER A 18 3.87 -5.01 7.75
CA SER A 18 4.83 -6.10 7.80
C SER A 18 4.40 -7.20 6.85
N THR A 19 5.39 -7.91 6.31
CA THR A 19 5.11 -9.03 5.42
C THR A 19 4.28 -10.12 6.10
N THR A 20 4.28 -10.16 7.43
CA THR A 20 3.55 -11.18 8.16
C THR A 20 2.17 -10.73 8.66
N ASP A 21 1.81 -9.49 8.45
CA ASP A 21 0.48 -9.01 8.86
C ASP A 21 -0.60 -9.71 8.08
N LYS A 22 -1.71 -9.97 8.76
CA LYS A 22 -2.83 -10.69 8.16
C LYS A 22 -4.15 -9.99 8.43
N ILE A 23 -5.07 -10.19 7.51
CA ILE A 23 -6.48 -9.92 7.70
C ILE A 23 -7.17 -11.27 7.59
N GLY A 24 -7.70 -11.74 8.73
CA GLY A 24 -8.20 -13.10 8.77
C GLY A 24 -7.08 -14.08 8.52
N SER A 25 -7.25 -14.97 7.57
CA SER A 25 -6.22 -15.96 7.22
C SER A 25 -5.36 -15.54 6.05
N LYS A 26 -5.59 -14.37 5.48
CA LYS A 26 -4.88 -13.92 4.28
C LYS A 26 -3.84 -12.87 4.66
N LEU A 27 -2.69 -12.91 3.99
CA LEU A 27 -1.68 -11.89 4.20
C LEU A 27 -2.22 -10.52 3.81
N LEU A 28 -1.92 -9.53 4.61
CA LEU A 28 -2.45 -8.19 4.41
C LEU A 28 -2.11 -7.65 3.02
N TYR A 29 -0.85 -7.76 2.60
CA TYR A 29 -0.48 -7.16 1.32
C TYR A 29 -1.20 -7.86 0.17
N GLN A 30 -1.40 -9.16 0.26
CA GLN A 30 -2.13 -9.90 -0.75
C GLN A 30 -3.60 -9.46 -0.78
N TYR A 31 -4.21 -9.37 0.39
CA TYR A 31 -5.59 -8.93 0.50
C TYR A 31 -5.79 -7.55 -0.12
N LEU A 32 -4.90 -6.62 0.20
CA LEU A 32 -5.04 -5.26 -0.30
C LEU A 32 -4.88 -5.17 -1.81
N VAL A 33 -3.92 -5.90 -2.36
CA VAL A 33 -3.73 -5.90 -3.81
C VAL A 33 -4.94 -6.51 -4.52
N GLU A 34 -5.44 -7.62 -4.01
CA GLU A 34 -6.59 -8.27 -4.62
C GLU A 34 -7.84 -7.39 -4.53
N LYS A 35 -8.03 -6.75 -3.38
CA LYS A 35 -9.17 -5.84 -3.22
C LYS A 35 -9.05 -4.65 -4.15
N ALA A 36 -7.85 -4.08 -4.26
CA ALA A 36 -7.65 -2.94 -5.15
C ALA A 36 -7.97 -3.31 -6.59
N LYS A 37 -7.52 -4.49 -7.04
CA LYS A 37 -7.83 -4.93 -8.39
C LYS A 37 -9.32 -5.11 -8.58
N ALA A 38 -9.99 -5.73 -7.61
CA ALA A 38 -11.43 -5.96 -7.71
C ALA A 38 -12.21 -4.66 -7.77
N GLU A 39 -11.71 -3.60 -7.16
CA GLU A 39 -12.39 -2.31 -7.17
C GLU A 39 -11.95 -1.40 -8.31
N GLY A 40 -11.11 -1.90 -9.19
CA GLY A 40 -10.73 -1.14 -10.37
C GLY A 40 -9.68 -0.08 -10.15
N ILE A 41 -8.90 -0.19 -9.09
CA ILE A 41 -7.74 0.69 -8.90
C ILE A 41 -6.75 0.44 -10.03
N SER A 42 -6.22 1.49 -10.62
CA SER A 42 -5.47 1.38 -11.86
C SER A 42 -4.08 0.78 -11.69
N GLY A 43 -3.50 0.84 -10.52
CA GLY A 43 -2.18 0.25 -10.33
C GLY A 43 -1.91 -0.05 -8.87
N ALA A 44 -1.24 -1.19 -8.63
CA ALA A 44 -0.85 -1.60 -7.30
C ALA A 44 0.50 -2.29 -7.39
N THR A 45 1.39 -1.95 -6.48
CA THR A 45 2.72 -2.57 -6.41
C THR A 45 3.06 -2.81 -4.95
N VAL A 46 3.69 -3.93 -4.69
CA VAL A 46 4.14 -4.25 -3.34
C VAL A 46 5.66 -4.25 -3.34
N PHE A 47 6.23 -3.47 -2.43
CA PHE A 47 7.68 -3.42 -2.24
C PHE A 47 8.00 -4.04 -0.89
N ARG A 48 8.98 -4.90 -0.87
CA ARG A 48 9.46 -5.46 0.39
C ARG A 48 10.76 -4.75 0.76
N GLY A 49 10.77 -4.18 1.95
CA GLY A 49 11.98 -3.55 2.46
C GLY A 49 12.98 -4.59 2.90
N ILE A 50 14.23 -4.22 2.89
CA ILE A 50 15.27 -5.12 3.36
C ILE A 50 15.57 -4.88 4.83
N MET A 51 15.11 -3.77 5.38
CA MET A 51 15.37 -3.39 6.76
C MET A 51 14.48 -2.21 7.12
N GLY A 52 14.07 -2.14 8.36
CA GLY A 52 13.33 -0.98 8.81
C GLY A 52 12.66 -1.19 10.14
N TYR A 53 12.00 -0.12 10.62
CA TYR A 53 11.16 -0.21 11.81
C TYR A 53 10.02 0.79 11.65
N GLY A 54 8.92 0.50 12.34
CA GLY A 54 7.77 1.39 12.34
C GLY A 54 7.43 1.84 13.72
N THR A 55 6.17 1.72 14.09
CA THR A 55 5.72 2.15 15.41
C THR A 55 6.25 1.27 16.54
N SER A 56 6.65 0.04 16.23
CA SER A 56 7.36 -0.76 17.21
C SER A 56 8.83 -0.34 17.15
N SER A 57 9.53 -0.45 18.25
CA SER A 57 10.90 0.01 18.31
C SER A 57 11.91 -1.00 17.76
N LYS A 58 11.44 -2.14 17.30
CA LYS A 58 12.34 -3.17 16.79
C LYS A 58 12.73 -2.92 15.34
N ILE A 59 14.00 -3.09 15.07
CA ILE A 59 14.49 -3.03 13.68
C ILE A 59 14.36 -4.42 13.08
N HIS A 60 13.80 -4.48 11.87
CA HIS A 60 13.66 -5.73 11.14
C HIS A 60 14.53 -5.67 9.91
N SER A 61 15.30 -6.71 9.69
CA SER A 61 16.21 -6.76 8.53
C SER A 61 16.19 -8.15 7.93
N SER A 62 16.57 -8.20 6.66
CA SER A 62 16.66 -9.46 5.93
C SER A 62 18.05 -10.06 6.15
N ARG A 63 18.10 -11.18 6.85
CA ARG A 63 19.32 -11.96 7.04
C ARG A 63 19.00 -13.39 6.65
N PHE A 64 20.01 -14.11 6.19
CA PHE A 64 19.71 -15.42 5.64
C PHE A 64 19.09 -16.36 6.69
N TRP A 65 19.46 -16.24 7.95
CA TRP A 65 18.87 -17.08 9.00
C TRP A 65 17.53 -16.56 9.50
N GLU A 66 17.11 -15.40 8.97
CA GLU A 66 15.84 -14.80 9.35
C GLU A 66 14.90 -14.72 8.16
N LEU A 67 14.99 -15.70 7.26
CA LEU A 67 14.19 -15.65 6.03
C LEU A 67 12.69 -15.61 6.27
N THR A 68 12.24 -16.14 7.39
CA THR A 68 10.81 -16.14 7.72
C THR A 68 10.44 -14.96 8.60
N GLU A 69 11.38 -14.13 8.94
CA GLU A 69 11.10 -12.98 9.79
C GLU A 69 10.29 -11.94 9.05
N LYS A 70 9.58 -11.13 9.83
CA LYS A 70 8.82 -10.06 9.24
C LYS A 70 9.75 -8.97 8.73
N LEU A 71 9.40 -8.48 7.57
CA LEU A 71 10.12 -7.37 6.95
C LEU A 71 9.13 -6.27 6.66
N PRO A 72 9.60 -5.03 6.54
CA PRO A 72 8.72 -3.95 6.12
C PRO A 72 8.18 -4.23 4.72
N VAL A 73 6.91 -3.90 4.52
CA VAL A 73 6.30 -4.00 3.21
C VAL A 73 5.56 -2.71 2.94
N VAL A 74 5.61 -2.25 1.70
CA VAL A 74 4.88 -1.07 1.28
C VAL A 74 3.97 -1.47 0.13
N ILE A 75 2.68 -1.27 0.33
CA ILE A 75 1.70 -1.46 -0.73
C ILE A 75 1.40 -0.08 -1.30
N GLU A 76 1.67 0.11 -2.59
CA GLU A 76 1.49 1.39 -3.24
C GLU A 76 0.41 1.28 -4.28
N LEU A 77 -0.57 2.18 -4.18
CA LEU A 77 -1.68 2.25 -5.11
C LEU A 77 -1.69 3.62 -5.77
N VAL A 78 -1.95 3.65 -7.07
CA VAL A 78 -2.05 4.90 -7.82
C VAL A 78 -3.38 4.93 -8.55
N ASP A 79 -4.13 5.99 -8.35
CA ASP A 79 -5.39 6.23 -9.05
C ASP A 79 -5.81 7.66 -8.75
N THR A 80 -7.04 8.00 -9.11
CA THR A 80 -7.56 9.29 -8.74
C THR A 80 -7.65 9.38 -7.22
N THR A 81 -7.49 10.59 -6.72
CA THR A 81 -7.56 10.81 -5.29
C THR A 81 -8.88 10.34 -4.71
N ASP A 82 -9.97 10.62 -5.41
CA ASP A 82 -11.30 10.21 -4.92
C ASP A 82 -11.43 8.70 -4.78
N LYS A 83 -10.93 7.95 -5.76
CA LYS A 83 -11.01 6.50 -5.68
C LYS A 83 -10.15 5.96 -4.56
N LEU A 84 -8.98 6.55 -4.36
CA LEU A 84 -8.11 6.09 -3.28
C LEU A 84 -8.69 6.43 -1.92
N GLU A 85 -9.33 7.58 -1.79
CA GLU A 85 -9.97 7.93 -0.53
C GLU A 85 -11.10 6.97 -0.20
N LYS A 86 -11.88 6.61 -1.22
CA LYS A 86 -12.95 5.64 -1.02
C LYS A 86 -12.39 4.29 -0.63
N PHE A 87 -11.34 3.86 -1.32
CA PHE A 87 -10.69 2.59 -1.00
C PHE A 87 -10.19 2.59 0.44
N PHE A 88 -9.54 3.67 0.85
CA PHE A 88 -9.02 3.76 2.21
C PHE A 88 -10.15 3.65 3.23
N LYS A 89 -11.27 4.31 2.99
CA LYS A 89 -12.38 4.24 3.93
C LYS A 89 -12.90 2.83 4.09
N GLU A 90 -12.82 2.03 3.04
CA GLU A 90 -13.28 0.66 3.10
C GLU A 90 -12.36 -0.26 3.87
N ILE A 91 -11.07 0.06 3.94
CA ILE A 91 -10.10 -0.78 4.63
C ILE A 91 -9.71 -0.24 5.99
N GLU A 92 -10.13 0.96 6.32
CA GLU A 92 -9.66 1.64 7.53
C GLU A 92 -9.92 0.85 8.79
N GLU A 93 -11.15 0.33 8.94
CA GLU A 93 -11.47 -0.42 10.14
C GLU A 93 -10.67 -1.71 10.24
N GLU A 94 -10.44 -2.36 9.12
CA GLU A 94 -9.64 -3.58 9.12
C GLU A 94 -8.22 -3.29 9.55
N LEU A 95 -7.65 -2.19 9.05
CA LEU A 95 -6.30 -1.81 9.46
C LEU A 95 -6.24 -1.47 10.96
N LEU A 96 -7.25 -0.75 11.43
CA LEU A 96 -7.30 -0.38 12.85
C LEU A 96 -7.48 -1.60 13.74
N SER A 97 -8.11 -2.65 13.24
CA SER A 97 -8.35 -3.86 14.04
C SER A 97 -7.15 -4.77 14.12
N MET A 98 -6.13 -4.55 13.31
CA MET A 98 -4.94 -5.38 13.37
C MET A 98 -4.19 -5.15 14.68
N PRO A 99 -3.61 -6.21 15.26
CA PRO A 99 -2.84 -6.03 16.49
C PRO A 99 -1.52 -5.27 16.29
N LYS A 100 -1.02 -5.23 15.07
CA LYS A 100 0.25 -4.58 14.77
C LYS A 100 0.01 -3.20 14.18
N GLY A 101 1.03 -2.36 14.25
CA GLY A 101 0.93 -1.02 13.71
C GLY A 101 1.04 -1.01 12.19
N CYS A 102 0.57 0.09 11.62
CA CYS A 102 0.75 0.35 10.20
C CYS A 102 0.77 1.86 10.01
N LEU A 103 1.24 2.28 8.85
CA LEU A 103 1.26 3.70 8.50
C LEU A 103 0.66 3.84 7.11
N VAL A 104 -0.32 4.73 7.00
CA VAL A 104 -0.96 4.99 5.72
C VAL A 104 -0.72 6.45 5.37
N THR A 105 -0.19 6.68 4.18
CA THR A 105 0.04 8.04 3.70
C THR A 105 -0.54 8.18 2.30
N MET A 106 -0.89 9.41 1.94
CA MET A 106 -1.32 9.70 0.60
C MET A 106 -0.71 11.01 0.17
N GLU A 107 -0.21 11.04 -1.06
CA GLU A 107 0.40 12.24 -1.60
C GLU A 107 -0.06 12.44 -3.05
N PRO A 108 -0.18 13.69 -3.48
CA PRO A 108 -0.53 13.95 -4.87
C PRO A 108 0.55 13.46 -5.79
N THR A 109 0.16 13.01 -6.96
CA THR A 109 1.11 12.62 -7.98
C THR A 109 0.62 13.09 -9.33
N GLU A 110 1.55 13.38 -10.22
CA GLU A 110 1.22 13.81 -11.56
C GLU A 110 1.56 12.67 -12.52
N ILE A 111 0.56 12.20 -13.24
CA ILE A 111 0.79 11.12 -14.19
C ILE A 111 1.22 11.74 -15.51
N LEU A 112 2.43 11.45 -15.93
CA LEU A 112 2.95 11.95 -17.19
C LEU A 112 2.61 11.04 -18.34
N LEU A 113 2.47 9.75 -18.07
CA LEU A 113 2.14 8.78 -19.10
C LEU A 113 1.57 7.54 -18.44
N GLN A 114 0.46 7.08 -18.94
CA GLN A 114 -0.10 5.81 -18.54
C GLN A 114 -0.53 5.08 -19.79
N LYS A 115 0.13 3.99 -20.09
CA LYS A 115 -0.11 3.25 -21.30
C LYS A 115 -0.53 1.83 -20.95
N LYS A 116 -1.62 1.39 -21.55
CA LYS A 116 -2.07 0.03 -21.38
C LYS A 116 -1.23 -0.89 -22.26
N GLY A 117 -0.88 -2.03 -21.71
CA GLY A 117 -0.23 -3.06 -22.47
C GLY A 117 -1.22 -3.80 -23.37
N LYS A 118 -0.70 -4.63 -24.20
CA LYS A 118 -1.53 -5.43 -25.08
C LYS A 118 -2.03 -6.68 -24.40
#